data_563ce9eb09e5c39a508dea49bbaa008d
#
_entry.id   563ce9eb09e5c39a508dea49bbaa008d
#
_cell.length_a   1.000
_cell.length_b   1.000
_cell.length_c   1.000
_cell.angle_alpha   90.00
_cell.angle_beta   90.00
_cell.angle_gamma   90.00
#
_symmetry.space_group_name_H-M   'P 1'
#
loop_
_entity.id
_entity.type
_entity.pdbx_description
1 polymer ?
#
loop_
_entity_poly.entity_id
_entity_poly.type
_entity_poly.pdbx_seq_one_letter_code
_entity_poly.pdbx_strand_id
1 'polypeptide(L)'
;MIRSSLSLLALALFLLPVAAARQPGASGPQDNAKANPADDISGMYSFLREGEFVQLTVEDGRLTGYVSRFGDTDSDKGQFIDQFLDKTSLTGDHLTFNTKTVHGVWYEFTGTITTVAGKQPAQEGFHAMKGKLIEHATDAKGAEKTMQRQVEFKSFPPDLSKP
;
A
#
# COMPACT_ATOMS: atom_id res chain seq x y z
N MET A 1 -41.58 -36.99 -76.96
CA MET A 1 -42.61 -37.82 -76.26
C MET A 1 -42.38 -37.61 -74.75
N ILE A 2 -43.18 -36.78 -74.15
CA ILE A 2 -44.22 -37.06 -73.15
C ILE A 2 -43.64 -37.79 -71.88
N ARG A 3 -43.62 -37.24 -70.70
CA ARG A 3 -44.76 -36.94 -69.84
C ARG A 3 -44.30 -36.13 -68.56
N SER A 4 -45.18 -35.20 -68.24
CA SER A 4 -45.30 -34.48 -66.99
C SER A 4 -45.43 -35.41 -65.79
N SER A 5 -44.89 -34.97 -64.62
CA SER A 5 -45.49 -35.24 -63.34
C SER A 5 -45.19 -34.13 -62.35
N LEU A 6 -46.27 -33.48 -62.00
CA LEU A 6 -46.37 -32.44 -60.94
C LEU A 6 -46.38 -33.13 -59.60
N SER A 7 -45.48 -32.78 -58.71
CA SER A 7 -45.59 -33.20 -57.32
C SER A 7 -45.55 -31.96 -56.42
N LEU A 8 -46.70 -31.67 -55.83
CA LEU A 8 -46.90 -30.73 -54.75
C LEU A 8 -46.06 -31.15 -53.57
N LEU A 9 -45.20 -30.29 -53.08
CA LEU A 9 -44.55 -30.48 -51.77
C LEU A 9 -45.08 -29.41 -50.81
N ALA A 10 -45.85 -29.88 -49.82
CA ALA A 10 -46.40 -29.07 -48.76
C ALA A 10 -45.28 -28.49 -47.83
N LEU A 11 -45.30 -27.17 -47.76
CA LEU A 11 -44.41 -26.43 -46.86
C LEU A 11 -44.98 -26.48 -45.41
N ALA A 12 -44.46 -27.37 -44.54
CA ALA A 12 -44.80 -27.39 -43.15
C ALA A 12 -43.91 -26.38 -42.41
N LEU A 13 -44.52 -25.27 -42.00
CA LEU A 13 -43.88 -24.23 -41.18
C LEU A 13 -43.81 -24.71 -39.73
N PHE A 14 -42.66 -25.20 -39.27
CA PHE A 14 -42.40 -25.50 -37.86
C PHE A 14 -42.04 -24.22 -37.11
N LEU A 15 -43.01 -23.69 -36.38
CA LEU A 15 -42.78 -22.67 -35.36
C LEU A 15 -42.13 -23.33 -34.12
N LEU A 16 -40.81 -23.16 -33.95
CA LEU A 16 -40.12 -23.53 -32.75
C LEU A 16 -40.27 -22.37 -31.73
N PRO A 17 -40.71 -22.65 -30.49
CA PRO A 17 -40.67 -21.63 -29.45
C PRO A 17 -39.23 -21.39 -29.00
N VAL A 18 -38.76 -20.16 -29.14
CA VAL A 18 -37.52 -19.72 -28.52
C VAL A 18 -37.74 -19.66 -27.02
N ALA A 19 -37.32 -20.71 -26.30
CA ALA A 19 -37.21 -20.68 -24.87
C ALA A 19 -36.01 -19.80 -24.53
N ALA A 20 -36.27 -18.57 -24.06
CA ALA A 20 -35.26 -17.70 -23.47
C ALA A 20 -34.76 -18.37 -22.20
N ALA A 21 -33.66 -19.10 -22.30
CA ALA A 21 -32.91 -19.59 -21.16
C ALA A 21 -32.33 -18.34 -20.41
N ARG A 22 -33.01 -17.95 -19.34
CA ARG A 22 -32.40 -17.09 -18.31
C ARG A 22 -31.20 -17.83 -17.75
N GLN A 23 -30.00 -17.40 -18.10
CA GLN A 23 -28.81 -17.78 -17.37
C GLN A 23 -28.95 -17.25 -15.93
N PRO A 24 -28.94 -18.10 -14.92
CA PRO A 24 -28.72 -17.60 -13.58
C PRO A 24 -27.32 -16.97 -13.56
N GLY A 25 -27.26 -15.68 -13.29
CA GLY A 25 -26.00 -14.99 -13.05
C GLY A 25 -25.26 -15.75 -11.94
N ALA A 26 -24.21 -16.44 -12.33
CA ALA A 26 -23.23 -16.96 -11.38
C ALA A 26 -22.57 -15.75 -10.74
N SER A 27 -23.17 -15.27 -9.64
CA SER A 27 -22.41 -14.53 -8.63
C SER A 27 -21.42 -15.55 -8.09
N GLY A 28 -20.23 -15.59 -8.69
CA GLY A 28 -19.09 -16.29 -8.08
C GLY A 28 -18.96 -15.78 -6.66
N PRO A 29 -18.51 -16.63 -5.72
CA PRO A 29 -18.17 -16.13 -4.40
C PRO A 29 -17.15 -15.01 -4.62
N GLN A 30 -17.51 -13.79 -4.26
CA GLN A 30 -16.50 -12.79 -3.95
C GLN A 30 -15.72 -13.41 -2.80
N ASP A 31 -14.53 -13.92 -3.11
CA ASP A 31 -13.53 -14.17 -2.10
C ASP A 31 -13.35 -12.82 -1.40
N ASN A 32 -14.06 -12.65 -0.28
CA ASN A 32 -13.65 -11.76 0.76
C ASN A 32 -12.33 -12.34 1.28
N ALA A 33 -11.26 -12.16 0.52
CA ALA A 33 -9.92 -12.34 1.00
C ALA A 33 -9.88 -11.48 2.26
N LYS A 34 -9.89 -12.16 3.41
CA LYS A 34 -9.81 -11.54 4.72
C LYS A 34 -8.53 -10.72 4.66
N ALA A 35 -8.67 -9.39 4.54
CA ALA A 35 -7.53 -8.48 4.46
C ALA A 35 -6.54 -8.91 5.54
N ASN A 36 -5.32 -9.22 5.14
CA ASN A 36 -4.30 -9.59 6.10
C ASN A 36 -4.12 -8.37 7.01
N PRO A 37 -4.20 -8.49 8.35
CA PRO A 37 -3.99 -7.36 9.23
C PRO A 37 -2.70 -6.58 8.94
N ALA A 38 -1.69 -7.23 8.36
CA ALA A 38 -0.46 -6.61 7.91
C ALA A 38 -0.66 -5.66 6.70
N ASP A 39 -1.65 -5.91 5.84
CA ASP A 39 -1.92 -5.06 4.66
C ASP A 39 -2.63 -3.75 5.04
N ASP A 40 -3.26 -3.73 6.20
CA ASP A 40 -4.01 -2.57 6.71
C ASP A 40 -3.10 -1.42 7.20
N ILE A 41 -1.80 -1.68 7.40
CA ILE A 41 -0.85 -0.65 7.88
C ILE A 41 -0.21 0.17 6.75
N SER A 42 -0.53 -0.11 5.51
CA SER A 42 -0.03 0.68 4.37
C SER A 42 -0.54 2.12 4.45
N GLY A 43 0.35 3.08 4.22
CA GLY A 43 -0.01 4.49 4.29
C GLY A 43 1.17 5.40 4.60
N MET A 44 0.85 6.69 4.76
CA MET A 44 1.82 7.70 5.17
C MET A 44 1.76 7.92 6.68
N TYR A 45 2.91 8.10 7.28
CA TYR A 45 3.09 8.38 8.71
C TYR A 45 3.95 9.63 8.88
N SER A 46 3.65 10.44 9.89
CA SER A 46 4.53 11.56 10.27
C SER A 46 5.96 11.07 10.53
N PHE A 47 6.94 11.94 10.35
CA PHE A 47 8.33 11.64 10.68
C PHE A 47 8.86 12.63 11.71
N LEU A 48 10.11 13.04 11.63
CA LEU A 48 10.77 13.81 12.68
C LEU A 48 10.36 15.27 12.72
N ARG A 49 10.14 15.89 11.57
CA ARG A 49 9.76 17.31 11.43
C ARG A 49 8.42 17.43 10.71
N GLU A 50 7.71 18.50 10.94
CA GLU A 50 6.51 18.83 10.17
C GLU A 50 6.80 18.82 8.67
N GLY A 51 5.95 18.15 7.91
CA GLY A 51 6.10 17.95 6.47
C GLY A 51 6.95 16.73 6.09
N GLU A 52 7.75 16.17 6.98
CA GLU A 52 8.46 14.92 6.73
C GLU A 52 7.54 13.72 7.00
N PHE A 53 7.73 12.63 6.26
CA PHE A 53 6.90 11.45 6.41
C PHE A 53 7.62 10.14 6.08
N VAL A 54 7.05 9.05 6.57
CA VAL A 54 7.37 7.68 6.15
C VAL A 54 6.20 7.15 5.34
N GLN A 55 6.43 6.70 4.12
CA GLN A 55 5.48 5.92 3.34
C GLN A 55 5.76 4.45 3.54
N LEU A 56 4.76 3.68 3.97
CA LEU A 56 4.79 2.23 4.04
C LEU A 56 3.85 1.62 3.01
N THR A 57 4.25 0.52 2.42
CA THR A 57 3.44 -0.30 1.51
C THR A 57 3.67 -1.76 1.87
N VAL A 58 2.59 -2.48 2.16
CA VAL A 58 2.62 -3.92 2.41
C VAL A 58 1.84 -4.61 1.29
N GLU A 59 2.53 -5.44 0.53
CA GLU A 59 1.97 -6.25 -0.54
C GLU A 59 2.48 -7.68 -0.41
N ASP A 60 1.59 -8.64 -0.41
CA ASP A 60 1.93 -10.07 -0.26
C ASP A 60 2.83 -10.36 0.95
N GLY A 61 2.62 -9.64 2.05
CA GLY A 61 3.42 -9.75 3.28
C GLY A 61 4.81 -9.13 3.19
N ARG A 62 5.14 -8.44 2.10
CA ARG A 62 6.40 -7.70 1.94
C ARG A 62 6.20 -6.24 2.30
N LEU A 63 7.05 -5.75 3.18
CA LEU A 63 7.10 -4.34 3.54
C LEU A 63 8.09 -3.62 2.62
N THR A 64 7.63 -2.53 2.00
CA THR A 64 8.44 -1.59 1.21
C THR A 64 8.07 -0.17 1.60
N GLY A 65 8.78 0.82 1.09
CA GLY A 65 8.47 2.22 1.33
C GLY A 65 9.68 3.13 1.27
N TYR A 66 9.53 4.33 1.81
CA TYR A 66 10.59 5.31 1.89
C TYR A 66 10.32 6.33 3.01
N VAL A 67 11.38 6.96 3.48
CA VAL A 67 11.34 8.16 4.33
C VAL A 67 11.56 9.36 3.42
N SER A 68 10.66 10.35 3.48
CA SER A 68 10.83 11.64 2.83
C SER A 68 11.16 12.69 3.90
N ARG A 69 12.33 13.24 3.83
CA ARG A 69 12.85 14.23 4.79
C ARG A 69 13.41 15.46 4.11
N PHE A 70 13.53 16.55 4.85
CA PHE A 70 14.24 17.74 4.36
C PHE A 70 15.75 17.51 4.38
N GLY A 71 16.41 18.04 3.36
CA GLY A 71 17.87 18.10 3.32
C GLY A 71 18.42 19.05 4.38
N ASP A 72 19.59 18.67 4.96
CA ASP A 72 20.25 19.38 6.06
C ASP A 72 21.56 20.06 5.63
N THR A 73 22.02 19.80 4.39
CA THR A 73 23.25 20.39 3.85
C THR A 73 22.96 21.66 3.05
N ASP A 74 23.94 22.49 2.83
CA ASP A 74 23.77 23.71 2.04
C ASP A 74 23.34 23.44 0.60
N SER A 75 23.65 22.25 0.06
CA SER A 75 23.31 21.83 -1.30
C SER A 75 21.87 21.36 -1.46
N ASP A 76 21.23 20.91 -0.37
CA ASP A 76 19.92 20.27 -0.41
C ASP A 76 18.91 20.85 0.59
N LYS A 77 19.29 21.95 1.27
CA LYS A 77 18.44 22.62 2.25
C LYS A 77 17.10 23.04 1.66
N GLY A 78 16.03 22.56 2.31
CA GLY A 78 14.66 22.83 1.90
C GLY A 78 14.16 21.98 0.74
N GLN A 79 14.94 21.03 0.22
CA GLN A 79 14.50 20.02 -0.72
C GLN A 79 14.10 18.75 0.02
N PHE A 80 13.11 18.02 -0.53
CA PHE A 80 12.80 16.69 -0.05
C PHE A 80 13.82 15.67 -0.58
N ILE A 81 14.25 14.79 0.30
CA ILE A 81 15.15 13.68 0.01
C ILE A 81 14.43 12.39 0.36
N ASP A 82 14.18 11.56 -0.65
CA ASP A 82 13.55 10.26 -0.46
C ASP A 82 14.63 9.19 -0.22
N GLN A 83 14.49 8.49 0.89
CA GLN A 83 15.37 7.40 1.30
C GLN A 83 14.57 6.12 1.35
N PHE A 84 14.72 5.28 0.33
CA PHE A 84 14.01 4.01 0.23
C PHE A 84 14.39 3.08 1.38
N LEU A 85 13.38 2.35 1.86
CA LEU A 85 13.60 1.29 2.83
C LEU A 85 14.44 0.18 2.20
N ASP A 86 15.34 -0.38 2.97
CA ASP A 86 16.21 -1.49 2.59
C ASP A 86 15.82 -2.71 3.44
N LYS A 87 16.61 -3.12 4.38
CA LYS A 87 16.32 -4.28 5.22
C LYS A 87 15.03 -4.08 6.03
N THR A 88 13.94 -4.70 5.59
CA THR A 88 12.62 -4.57 6.22
C THR A 88 12.15 -5.88 6.82
N SER A 89 11.42 -5.82 7.92
CA SER A 89 10.71 -6.97 8.51
C SER A 89 9.41 -6.51 9.15
N LEU A 90 8.35 -7.29 8.95
CA LEU A 90 7.07 -7.15 9.63
C LEU A 90 6.65 -8.52 10.14
N THR A 91 6.53 -8.68 11.46
CA THR A 91 6.12 -9.94 12.09
C THR A 91 5.07 -9.62 13.17
N GLY A 92 3.81 -9.91 12.89
CA GLY A 92 2.70 -9.43 13.69
C GLY A 92 2.66 -7.90 13.68
N ASP A 93 2.77 -7.28 14.85
CA ASP A 93 2.86 -5.84 15.03
C ASP A 93 4.31 -5.30 15.08
N HIS A 94 5.30 -6.19 15.12
CA HIS A 94 6.71 -5.80 15.16
C HIS A 94 7.22 -5.39 13.79
N LEU A 95 7.73 -4.17 13.70
CA LEU A 95 8.22 -3.53 12.49
C LEU A 95 9.69 -3.15 12.67
N THR A 96 10.51 -3.53 11.69
CA THR A 96 11.88 -3.04 11.58
C THR A 96 12.18 -2.62 10.15
N PHE A 97 12.96 -1.56 10.00
CA PHE A 97 13.53 -1.20 8.71
C PHE A 97 14.83 -0.42 8.86
N ASN A 98 15.67 -0.48 7.83
CA ASN A 98 16.75 0.45 7.59
C ASN A 98 16.40 1.25 6.32
N THR A 99 16.94 2.46 6.20
CA THR A 99 16.90 3.18 4.92
C THR A 99 18.22 3.03 4.16
N LYS A 100 18.17 3.24 2.85
CA LYS A 100 19.39 3.46 2.06
C LYS A 100 20.05 4.76 2.51
N THR A 101 21.38 4.77 2.45
CA THR A 101 22.15 5.99 2.74
C THR A 101 22.00 7.00 1.61
N VAL A 102 21.60 8.21 1.94
CA VAL A 102 21.56 9.35 1.00
C VAL A 102 22.23 10.55 1.65
N HIS A 103 23.19 11.16 0.98
CA HIS A 103 24.01 12.27 1.47
C HIS A 103 24.65 11.99 2.84
N GLY A 104 25.12 10.75 3.03
CA GLY A 104 25.77 10.33 4.27
C GLY A 104 24.82 10.07 5.45
N VAL A 105 23.50 10.17 5.26
CA VAL A 105 22.50 9.94 6.31
C VAL A 105 21.69 8.69 6.01
N TRP A 106 21.41 7.90 7.06
CA TRP A 106 20.48 6.78 7.00
C TRP A 106 19.86 6.50 8.38
N TYR A 107 18.77 5.76 8.40
CA TYR A 107 17.97 5.49 9.59
C TYR A 107 17.80 4.00 9.84
N GLU A 108 17.75 3.63 11.12
CA GLU A 108 17.24 2.34 11.59
C GLU A 108 16.01 2.57 12.46
N PHE A 109 14.96 1.83 12.21
CA PHE A 109 13.79 1.81 13.07
C PHE A 109 13.55 0.40 13.60
N THR A 110 13.21 0.30 14.89
CA THR A 110 12.73 -0.92 15.52
C THR A 110 11.60 -0.57 16.47
N GLY A 111 10.42 -1.14 16.27
CA GLY A 111 9.26 -0.83 17.10
C GLY A 111 8.05 -1.67 16.80
N THR A 112 6.90 -1.16 17.18
CA THR A 112 5.59 -1.77 16.91
C THR A 112 4.70 -0.78 16.17
N ILE A 113 3.76 -1.33 15.40
CA ILE A 113 2.71 -0.58 14.73
C ILE A 113 1.36 -1.12 15.20
N THR A 114 0.50 -0.23 15.68
CA THR A 114 -0.78 -0.63 16.29
C THR A 114 -1.90 0.29 15.87
N THR A 115 -3.12 -0.25 15.83
CA THR A 115 -4.34 0.54 15.69
C THR A 115 -4.67 1.21 17.03
N VAL A 116 -4.92 2.51 17.00
CA VAL A 116 -5.22 3.29 18.21
C VAL A 116 -6.70 3.17 18.55
N ALA A 117 -6.98 2.65 19.74
CA ALA A 117 -8.34 2.46 20.22
C ALA A 117 -9.17 3.77 20.21
N GLY A 118 -10.39 3.69 19.73
CA GLY A 118 -11.33 4.83 19.66
C GLY A 118 -11.15 5.74 18.45
N LYS A 119 -10.17 5.47 17.58
CA LYS A 119 -10.01 6.19 16.31
C LYS A 119 -10.67 5.44 15.17
N GLN A 120 -11.09 6.18 14.14
CA GLN A 120 -11.64 5.64 12.90
C GLN A 120 -10.55 5.63 11.80
N PRO A 121 -10.62 4.74 10.80
CA PRO A 121 -9.63 4.65 9.72
C PRO A 121 -9.35 5.96 8.99
N ALA A 122 -10.36 6.83 8.87
CA ALA A 122 -10.22 8.14 8.22
C ALA A 122 -9.63 9.24 9.12
N GLN A 123 -9.25 8.93 10.34
CA GLN A 123 -8.71 9.90 11.28
C GLN A 123 -7.18 9.82 11.33
N GLU A 124 -6.53 10.97 11.46
CA GLU A 124 -5.10 11.04 11.74
C GLU A 124 -4.74 10.24 12.99
N GLY A 125 -3.67 9.47 12.90
CA GLY A 125 -3.20 8.61 13.98
C GLY A 125 -4.10 7.41 14.26
N PHE A 126 -4.89 6.95 13.29
CA PHE A 126 -5.58 5.66 13.37
C PHE A 126 -4.59 4.53 13.61
N HIS A 127 -3.45 4.54 12.91
CA HIS A 127 -2.30 3.74 13.24
C HIS A 127 -1.21 4.58 13.89
N ALA A 128 -0.50 4.00 14.84
CA ALA A 128 0.68 4.60 15.47
C ALA A 128 1.86 3.63 15.42
N MET A 129 2.97 4.12 14.92
CA MET A 129 4.24 3.41 14.87
C MET A 129 5.13 3.94 16.00
N LYS A 130 5.40 3.11 17.01
CA LYS A 130 6.15 3.49 18.23
C LYS A 130 7.40 2.66 18.35
N GLY A 131 8.51 3.31 18.63
CA GLY A 131 9.76 2.56 18.79
C GLY A 131 10.99 3.42 18.90
N LYS A 132 12.11 2.76 18.67
CA LYS A 132 13.43 3.36 18.67
C LYS A 132 13.83 3.69 17.24
N LEU A 133 14.22 4.93 17.00
CA LEU A 133 14.84 5.39 15.77
C LEU A 133 16.30 5.69 16.06
N ILE A 134 17.18 5.22 15.19
CA ILE A 134 18.61 5.55 15.18
C ILE A 134 18.90 6.27 13.86
N GLU A 135 19.40 7.48 13.96
CA GLU A 135 19.92 8.25 12.85
C GLU A 135 21.44 8.10 12.80
N HIS A 136 21.96 7.75 11.65
CA HIS A 136 23.38 7.69 11.34
C HIS A 136 23.70 8.79 10.35
N ALA A 137 24.72 9.57 10.65
CA ALA A 137 25.21 10.63 9.77
C ALA A 137 26.73 10.54 9.64
N THR A 138 27.22 10.59 8.41
CA THR A 138 28.64 10.63 8.11
C THR A 138 28.99 12.04 7.63
N ASP A 139 29.92 12.69 8.28
CA ASP A 139 30.38 14.01 7.88
C ASP A 139 31.32 13.96 6.65
N ALA A 140 31.66 15.14 6.13
CA ALA A 140 32.55 15.26 4.98
C ALA A 140 33.98 14.71 5.21
N LYS A 141 34.36 14.45 6.46
CA LYS A 141 35.65 13.85 6.85
C LYS A 141 35.55 12.34 7.07
N GLY A 142 34.35 11.75 6.87
CA GLY A 142 34.09 10.33 7.09
C GLY A 142 33.85 9.96 8.56
N ALA A 143 33.68 10.92 9.46
CA ALA A 143 33.36 10.63 10.85
C ALA A 143 31.85 10.33 10.98
N GLU A 144 31.54 9.19 11.59
CA GLU A 144 30.16 8.80 11.86
C GLU A 144 29.65 9.39 13.17
N LYS A 145 28.43 9.90 13.14
CA LYS A 145 27.66 10.33 14.29
C LYS A 145 26.36 9.55 14.34
N THR A 146 26.03 9.03 15.50
CA THR A 146 24.80 8.28 15.72
C THR A 146 23.93 9.01 16.75
N MET A 147 22.64 9.16 16.47
CA MET A 147 21.66 9.72 17.39
C MET A 147 20.49 8.75 17.55
N GLN A 148 20.21 8.34 18.78
CA GLN A 148 19.10 7.47 19.12
C GLN A 148 18.00 8.26 19.82
N ARG A 149 16.74 7.98 19.45
CA ARG A 149 15.55 8.57 20.09
C ARG A 149 14.37 7.60 20.12
N GLN A 150 13.48 7.76 21.11
CA GLN A 150 12.16 7.15 21.08
C GLN A 150 11.24 8.04 20.26
N VAL A 151 10.44 7.42 19.39
CA VAL A 151 9.56 8.12 18.47
C VAL A 151 8.16 7.51 18.45
N GLU A 152 7.19 8.35 18.11
CA GLU A 152 5.85 7.94 17.74
C GLU A 152 5.49 8.61 16.41
N PHE A 153 5.29 7.84 15.38
CA PHE A 153 4.86 8.29 14.07
C PHE A 153 3.39 7.94 13.87
N LYS A 154 2.58 8.92 13.50
CA LYS A 154 1.12 8.79 13.38
C LYS A 154 0.73 8.70 11.92
N SER A 155 -0.19 7.79 11.58
CA SER A 155 -0.72 7.71 10.24
C SER A 155 -1.48 8.98 9.86
N PHE A 156 -1.32 9.43 8.63
CA PHE A 156 -2.22 10.41 8.03
C PHE A 156 -3.52 9.74 7.57
N PRO A 157 -4.62 10.49 7.42
CA PRO A 157 -5.82 9.96 6.80
C PRO A 157 -5.52 9.40 5.41
N PRO A 158 -6.15 8.28 4.99
CA PRO A 158 -5.84 7.63 3.72
C PRO A 158 -6.20 8.47 2.48
N ASP A 159 -7.00 9.50 2.64
CA ASP A 159 -7.43 10.36 1.54
C ASP A 159 -7.35 11.84 1.94
N LEU A 160 -6.17 12.42 1.74
CA LEU A 160 -5.96 13.86 1.93
C LEU A 160 -6.60 14.70 0.80
N SER A 161 -7.13 14.09 -0.26
CA SER A 161 -7.76 14.78 -1.39
C SER A 161 -9.25 15.01 -1.21
N LYS A 162 -9.86 14.42 -0.18
CA LYS A 162 -11.27 14.66 0.19
C LYS A 162 -11.33 15.63 1.36
N PRO A 163 -11.95 16.81 1.14
CA PRO A 163 -12.20 17.79 2.21
C PRO A 163 -13.16 17.25 3.27
#